data_76fcd6f2c24f9df0de7c7e433957e799
#
_entry.id   76fcd6f2c24f9df0de7c7e433957e799
#
_cell.length_a   1.000
_cell.length_b   1.000
_cell.length_c   1.000
_cell.angle_alpha   90.00
_cell.angle_beta   90.00
_cell.angle_gamma   90.00
#
_symmetry.space_group_name_H-M   'P 1'
#
loop_
_entity.id
_entity.type
_entity.pdbx_description
1 polymer ?
#
loop_
_entity_poly.entity_id
_entity_poly.type
_entity_poly.pdbx_seq_one_letter_code
_entity_poly.pdbx_strand_id
1 'polypeptide(L)'
;MVHSLQIVIACEDPGKLAEFWAGATGYIVQPPPEGFVSWEQFATQMEIPKEKWNDISAAVDPPGVGPRILFERYDGGAPNQRVHLDINVMGGKVDRTDDERKAKLAEERERLEALGASFKRDAVGDMGEIFMEMYDPEGNWFCVQ
;
A
#
# COMPACT_ATOMS: atom_id res chain seq x y z
N MET A 1 17.23 10.64 5.79
CA MET A 1 15.78 10.93 5.67
C MET A 1 15.02 9.71 6.17
N VAL A 2 13.97 9.89 6.96
CA VAL A 2 13.13 8.79 7.43
C VAL A 2 11.95 8.67 6.46
N HIS A 3 11.73 7.48 5.91
CA HIS A 3 10.56 7.19 5.07
C HIS A 3 9.39 6.71 5.93
N SER A 4 8.18 7.06 5.56
CA SER A 4 6.99 6.48 6.18
C SER A 4 6.80 5.03 5.71
N LEU A 5 6.28 4.21 6.61
CA LEU A 5 5.99 2.81 6.34
C LEU A 5 4.49 2.58 6.25
N GLN A 6 4.09 1.64 5.43
CA GLN A 6 2.76 1.05 5.40
C GLN A 6 2.89 -0.45 5.71
N ILE A 7 1.99 -0.95 6.54
CA ILE A 7 1.88 -2.39 6.81
C ILE A 7 0.78 -2.92 5.90
N VAL A 8 1.07 -3.96 5.12
CA VAL A 8 0.10 -4.59 4.23
C VAL A 8 -0.20 -6.01 4.69
N ILE A 9 -1.48 -6.33 4.84
CA ILE A 9 -1.95 -7.63 5.31
C ILE A 9 -2.87 -8.23 4.24
N ALA A 10 -2.47 -9.38 3.69
CA ALA A 10 -3.31 -10.16 2.79
C ALA A 10 -4.38 -10.92 3.58
N CYS A 11 -5.65 -10.81 3.15
CA CYS A 11 -6.80 -11.36 3.86
C CYS A 11 -7.96 -11.72 2.93
N GLU A 12 -8.98 -12.36 3.47
CA GLU A 12 -10.19 -12.73 2.73
C GLU A 12 -11.24 -11.62 2.70
N ASP A 13 -11.35 -10.82 3.78
CA ASP A 13 -12.34 -9.75 3.92
C ASP A 13 -11.67 -8.47 4.44
N PRO A 14 -11.13 -7.63 3.53
CA PRO A 14 -10.46 -6.38 3.87
C PRO A 14 -11.30 -5.41 4.72
N GLY A 15 -12.57 -5.22 4.38
CA GLY A 15 -13.45 -4.30 5.10
C GLY A 15 -13.63 -4.71 6.56
N LYS A 16 -13.98 -5.96 6.80
CA LYS A 16 -14.17 -6.51 8.14
C LYS A 16 -12.88 -6.47 8.97
N LEU A 17 -11.75 -6.77 8.33
CA LEU A 17 -10.46 -6.74 9.03
C LEU A 17 -10.01 -5.32 9.35
N ALA A 18 -10.29 -4.34 8.49
CA ALA A 18 -10.05 -2.93 8.76
C ALA A 18 -10.88 -2.43 9.95
N GLU A 19 -12.15 -2.80 10.06
CA GLU A 19 -13.00 -2.47 11.21
C GLU A 19 -12.44 -3.05 12.52
N PHE A 20 -12.01 -4.32 12.48
CA PHE A 20 -11.42 -4.98 13.65
C PHE A 20 -10.17 -4.24 14.12
N TRP A 21 -9.21 -4.00 13.22
CA TRP A 21 -7.96 -3.36 13.59
C TRP A 21 -8.13 -1.88 13.96
N ALA A 22 -9.04 -1.16 13.33
CA ALA A 22 -9.41 0.19 13.75
C ALA A 22 -9.88 0.21 15.20
N GLY A 23 -10.81 -0.68 15.58
CA GLY A 23 -11.28 -0.81 16.96
C GLY A 23 -10.22 -1.28 17.95
N ALA A 24 -9.36 -2.24 17.56
CA ALA A 24 -8.32 -2.79 18.42
C ALA A 24 -7.18 -1.81 18.72
N THR A 25 -6.86 -0.91 17.78
CA THR A 25 -5.73 0.03 17.89
C THR A 25 -6.13 1.45 18.27
N GLY A 26 -7.42 1.78 18.23
CA GLY A 26 -7.90 3.17 18.33
C GLY A 26 -7.76 3.96 17.04
N TYR A 27 -7.46 3.30 15.93
CA TYR A 27 -7.47 3.87 14.58
C TYR A 27 -8.90 4.05 14.08
N ILE A 28 -9.06 4.64 12.93
CA ILE A 28 -10.34 4.69 12.20
C ILE A 28 -10.19 3.94 10.88
N VAL A 29 -11.30 3.37 10.38
CA VAL A 29 -11.36 2.93 8.99
C VAL A 29 -11.12 4.15 8.10
N GLN A 30 -10.23 4.02 7.13
CA GLN A 30 -9.84 5.15 6.28
C GLN A 30 -11.07 5.75 5.60
N PRO A 31 -11.32 7.06 5.78
CA PRO A 31 -12.41 7.74 5.08
C PRO A 31 -12.15 7.80 3.57
N PRO A 32 -13.20 7.99 2.76
CA PRO A 32 -13.03 8.19 1.33
C PRO A 32 -12.16 9.44 1.04
N PRO A 33 -11.59 9.54 -0.17
CA PRO A 33 -10.82 10.70 -0.56
C PRO A 33 -11.62 12.01 -0.45
N GLU A 34 -10.91 13.12 -0.29
CA GLU A 34 -11.54 14.44 -0.26
C GLU A 34 -12.42 14.68 -1.49
N GLY A 35 -13.60 15.23 -1.27
CA GLY A 35 -14.60 15.45 -2.32
C GLY A 35 -15.63 14.32 -2.47
N PHE A 36 -15.45 13.20 -1.77
CA PHE A 36 -16.41 12.09 -1.78
C PHE A 36 -17.04 11.90 -0.40
N VAL A 37 -18.35 11.65 -0.38
CA VAL A 37 -19.09 11.40 0.89
C VAL A 37 -19.03 9.94 1.31
N SER A 38 -18.69 9.02 0.40
CA SER A 38 -18.56 7.59 0.69
C SER A 38 -17.62 6.89 -0.28
N TRP A 39 -17.10 5.73 0.12
CA TRP A 39 -16.32 4.85 -0.76
C TRP A 39 -17.15 4.33 -1.94
N GLU A 40 -18.45 4.11 -1.76
CA GLU A 40 -19.36 3.70 -2.84
C GLU A 40 -19.47 4.77 -3.92
N GLN A 41 -19.58 6.04 -3.51
CA GLN A 41 -19.60 7.16 -4.45
C GLN A 41 -18.28 7.23 -5.22
N PHE A 42 -17.15 7.13 -4.53
CA PHE A 42 -15.84 7.09 -5.16
C PHE A 42 -15.73 5.93 -6.16
N ALA A 43 -16.04 4.71 -5.73
CA ALA A 43 -15.94 3.53 -6.57
C ALA A 43 -16.85 3.61 -7.82
N THR A 44 -18.06 4.15 -7.65
CA THR A 44 -18.98 4.37 -8.77
C THR A 44 -18.42 5.38 -9.77
N GLN A 45 -17.89 6.50 -9.29
CA GLN A 45 -17.32 7.54 -10.15
C GLN A 45 -16.03 7.08 -10.86
N MET A 46 -15.26 6.20 -10.22
CA MET A 46 -14.06 5.60 -10.79
C MET A 46 -14.35 4.35 -11.63
N GLU A 47 -15.64 4.04 -11.85
CA GLU A 47 -16.09 2.88 -12.63
C GLU A 47 -15.53 1.54 -12.13
N ILE A 48 -15.29 1.43 -10.82
CA ILE A 48 -14.82 0.19 -10.20
C ILE A 48 -15.98 -0.80 -10.12
N PRO A 49 -15.83 -2.04 -10.63
CA PRO A 49 -16.86 -3.08 -10.54
C PRO A 49 -17.24 -3.36 -9.07
N LYS A 50 -18.53 -3.58 -8.80
CA LYS A 50 -19.03 -3.79 -7.42
C LYS A 50 -18.38 -4.96 -6.70
N GLU A 51 -18.07 -6.02 -7.41
CA GLU A 51 -17.39 -7.20 -6.88
C GLU A 51 -15.97 -6.91 -6.38
N LYS A 52 -15.36 -5.79 -6.80
CA LYS A 52 -14.03 -5.33 -6.37
C LYS A 52 -14.06 -4.30 -5.25
N TRP A 53 -15.22 -3.85 -4.80
CA TRP A 53 -15.30 -2.77 -3.80
C TRP A 53 -14.71 -3.14 -2.44
N ASN A 54 -14.65 -4.43 -2.13
CA ASN A 54 -14.03 -4.95 -0.91
C ASN A 54 -12.68 -5.64 -1.17
N ASP A 55 -12.01 -5.36 -2.27
CA ASP A 55 -10.68 -5.92 -2.54
C ASP A 55 -9.60 -5.22 -1.71
N ILE A 56 -9.85 -3.98 -1.29
CA ILE A 56 -8.94 -3.16 -0.50
C ILE A 56 -9.71 -2.40 0.59
N SER A 57 -9.12 -2.34 1.78
CA SER A 57 -9.55 -1.45 2.86
C SER A 57 -8.36 -1.05 3.72
N ALA A 58 -8.50 -0.06 4.60
CA ALA A 58 -7.40 0.34 5.47
C ALA A 58 -7.87 0.89 6.81
N ALA A 59 -7.00 0.76 7.82
CA ALA A 59 -7.10 1.49 9.08
C ALA A 59 -5.98 2.53 9.15
N VAL A 60 -6.31 3.74 9.60
CA VAL A 60 -5.39 4.88 9.70
C VAL A 60 -5.43 5.49 11.08
N ASP A 61 -4.26 5.93 11.54
CA ASP A 61 -4.10 6.72 12.75
C ASP A 61 -4.67 8.12 12.51
N PRO A 62 -5.70 8.60 13.25
CA PRO A 62 -6.28 9.91 13.02
C PRO A 62 -5.29 11.07 13.06
N PRO A 63 -4.32 11.12 14.01
CA PRO A 63 -3.25 12.11 14.00
C PRO A 63 -2.21 11.91 12.87
N GLY A 64 -2.18 10.76 12.20
CA GLY A 64 -1.23 10.48 11.11
C GLY A 64 0.21 10.24 11.56
N VAL A 65 0.43 9.83 12.80
CA VAL A 65 1.75 9.52 13.37
C VAL A 65 2.12 8.05 13.17
N GLY A 66 1.14 7.17 13.37
CA GLY A 66 1.30 5.73 13.17
C GLY A 66 1.26 5.31 11.71
N PRO A 67 1.75 4.11 11.38
CA PRO A 67 1.70 3.59 10.02
C PRO A 67 0.26 3.31 9.58
N ARG A 68 -0.02 3.52 8.30
CA ARG A 68 -1.25 3.03 7.69
C ARG A 68 -1.22 1.50 7.66
N ILE A 69 -2.34 0.85 7.99
CA ILE A 69 -2.50 -0.60 7.85
C ILE A 69 -3.45 -0.84 6.68
N LEU A 70 -2.93 -1.40 5.59
CA LEU A 70 -3.68 -1.74 4.39
C LEU A 70 -4.06 -3.23 4.43
N PHE A 71 -5.29 -3.54 4.06
CA PHE A 71 -5.81 -4.89 3.92
C PHE A 71 -6.13 -5.13 2.46
N GLU A 72 -5.54 -6.16 1.88
CA GLU A 72 -5.72 -6.53 0.48
C GLU A 72 -6.32 -7.93 0.38
N ARG A 73 -7.31 -8.08 -0.48
CA ARG A 73 -7.92 -9.37 -0.75
C ARG A 73 -6.92 -10.29 -1.44
N TYR A 74 -6.90 -11.52 -1.00
CA TYR A 74 -6.07 -12.56 -1.56
C TYR A 74 -6.90 -13.75 -2.03
N ASP A 75 -6.95 -13.99 -3.33
CA ASP A 75 -7.81 -15.00 -3.96
C ASP A 75 -7.07 -16.29 -4.35
N GLY A 76 -5.77 -16.41 -4.10
CA GLY A 76 -4.92 -17.47 -4.61
C GLY A 76 -4.53 -18.59 -3.63
N GLY A 77 -5.30 -18.81 -2.53
CA GLY A 77 -4.90 -19.67 -1.42
C GLY A 77 -4.04 -18.91 -0.39
N ALA A 78 -3.49 -19.59 0.63
CA ALA A 78 -2.69 -18.90 1.64
C ALA A 78 -1.35 -18.42 1.04
N PRO A 79 -1.05 -17.12 1.05
CA PRO A 79 0.23 -16.61 0.57
C PRO A 79 1.37 -17.12 1.46
N ASN A 80 2.55 -17.31 0.88
CA ASN A 80 3.75 -17.67 1.65
C ASN A 80 4.13 -16.56 2.65
N GLN A 81 3.80 -15.32 2.32
CA GLN A 81 3.99 -14.14 3.17
C GLN A 81 2.68 -13.34 3.22
N ARG A 82 2.05 -13.28 4.38
CA ARG A 82 0.77 -12.57 4.58
C ARG A 82 0.94 -11.10 4.90
N VAL A 83 2.10 -10.72 5.39
CA VAL A 83 2.42 -9.34 5.79
C VAL A 83 3.66 -8.89 5.05
N HIS A 84 3.61 -7.73 4.43
CA HIS A 84 4.77 -7.04 3.88
C HIS A 84 4.75 -5.56 4.26
N LEU A 85 5.86 -4.89 4.08
CA LEU A 85 6.00 -3.47 4.31
C LEU A 85 6.10 -2.73 2.99
N ASP A 86 5.53 -1.54 2.94
CA ASP A 86 5.77 -0.58 1.87
C ASP A 86 6.64 0.55 2.40
N ILE A 87 7.73 0.82 1.72
CA ILE A 87 8.59 1.97 1.98
C ILE A 87 8.14 3.10 1.06
N ASN A 88 7.57 4.16 1.65
CA ASN A 88 7.09 5.32 0.89
C ASN A 88 8.23 6.30 0.67
N VAL A 89 8.85 6.27 -0.49
CA VAL A 89 10.00 7.13 -0.85
C VAL A 89 9.59 8.38 -1.61
N MET A 90 8.37 8.42 -2.12
CA MET A 90 7.86 9.56 -2.89
C MET A 90 7.45 10.75 -2.01
N GLY A 91 7.26 10.55 -0.71
CA GLY A 91 6.88 11.61 0.24
C GLY A 91 5.57 12.29 -0.11
N GLY A 92 4.45 11.89 0.46
CA GLY A 92 3.14 12.52 0.28
C GLY A 92 2.66 12.65 -1.18
N LYS A 93 1.53 13.32 -1.36
CA LYS A 93 0.99 13.68 -2.69
C LYS A 93 1.82 14.83 -3.30
N VAL A 94 2.90 14.48 -3.98
CA VAL A 94 3.61 15.43 -4.85
C VAL A 94 3.23 15.08 -6.28
N ASP A 95 2.84 16.07 -7.06
CA ASP A 95 2.62 15.95 -8.50
C ASP A 95 3.96 15.66 -9.19
N ARG A 96 4.36 14.39 -9.18
CA ARG A 96 5.55 13.93 -9.88
C ARG A 96 5.14 13.25 -11.18
N THR A 97 5.91 13.51 -12.22
CA THR A 97 5.78 12.78 -13.48
C THR A 97 6.21 11.32 -13.30
N ASP A 98 5.78 10.44 -14.18
CA ASP A 98 6.20 9.04 -14.16
C ASP A 98 7.71 8.88 -14.31
N ASP A 99 8.36 9.75 -15.06
CA ASP A 99 9.83 9.72 -15.23
C ASP A 99 10.55 10.11 -13.93
N GLU A 100 10.04 11.10 -13.19
CA GLU A 100 10.58 11.47 -11.87
C GLU A 100 10.37 10.36 -10.84
N ARG A 101 9.22 9.68 -10.88
CA ARG A 101 8.94 8.52 -10.03
C ARG A 101 9.90 7.37 -10.32
N LYS A 102 10.08 7.02 -11.60
CA LYS A 102 11.02 5.97 -12.02
C LYS A 102 12.46 6.30 -11.63
N ALA A 103 12.88 7.55 -11.80
CA ALA A 103 14.21 8.00 -11.40
C ALA A 103 14.42 7.85 -9.88
N LYS A 104 13.40 8.21 -9.06
CA LYS A 104 13.46 8.07 -7.60
C LYS A 104 13.50 6.61 -7.16
N LEU A 105 12.71 5.75 -7.81
CA LEU A 105 12.76 4.30 -7.54
C LEU A 105 14.10 3.70 -7.91
N ALA A 106 14.71 4.11 -9.02
CA ALA A 106 16.03 3.65 -9.42
C ALA A 106 17.12 4.05 -8.41
N GLU A 107 17.11 5.31 -7.96
CA GLU A 107 18.02 5.80 -6.88
C GLU A 107 17.87 4.96 -5.61
N GLU A 108 16.62 4.71 -5.19
CA GLU A 108 16.32 3.97 -3.98
C GLU A 108 16.69 2.49 -4.10
N ARG A 109 16.51 1.92 -5.29
CA ARG A 109 16.97 0.56 -5.60
C ARG A 109 18.49 0.43 -5.36
N GLU A 110 19.29 1.31 -5.94
CA GLU A 110 20.76 1.27 -5.75
C GLU A 110 21.14 1.35 -4.27
N ARG A 111 20.47 2.24 -3.52
CA ARG A 111 20.68 2.38 -2.08
C ARG A 111 20.35 1.10 -1.32
N LEU A 112 19.20 0.48 -1.62
CA LEU A 112 18.75 -0.73 -0.92
C LEU A 112 19.56 -1.96 -1.31
N GLU A 113 19.97 -2.09 -2.57
CA GLU A 113 20.89 -3.16 -3.02
C GLU A 113 22.24 -3.05 -2.31
N ALA A 114 22.75 -1.84 -2.07
CA ALA A 114 23.96 -1.63 -1.28
C ALA A 114 23.79 -2.04 0.20
N LEU A 115 22.57 -2.09 0.73
CA LEU A 115 22.24 -2.60 2.07
C LEU A 115 21.99 -4.11 2.10
N GLY A 116 22.04 -4.81 0.95
CA GLY A 116 21.87 -6.24 0.85
C GLY A 116 20.50 -6.70 0.34
N ALA A 117 19.61 -5.79 -0.04
CA ALA A 117 18.36 -6.15 -0.70
C ALA A 117 18.62 -6.66 -2.13
N SER A 118 17.66 -7.41 -2.68
CA SER A 118 17.68 -7.83 -4.08
C SER A 118 16.41 -7.39 -4.81
N PHE A 119 16.57 -6.95 -6.05
CA PHE A 119 15.46 -6.54 -6.90
C PHE A 119 14.63 -7.73 -7.35
N LYS A 120 13.31 -7.59 -7.30
CA LYS A 120 12.36 -8.59 -7.79
C LYS A 120 11.74 -8.18 -9.11
N ARG A 121 11.03 -7.04 -9.13
CA ARG A 121 10.41 -6.49 -10.36
C ARG A 121 9.93 -5.06 -10.17
N ASP A 122 9.76 -4.36 -11.29
CA ASP A 122 8.91 -3.17 -11.35
C ASP A 122 7.45 -3.58 -11.53
N ALA A 123 6.53 -2.80 -10.98
CA ALA A 123 5.11 -3.05 -11.04
C ALA A 123 4.32 -1.75 -11.21
N VAL A 124 3.11 -1.90 -11.70
CA VAL A 124 2.11 -0.83 -11.82
C VAL A 124 0.84 -1.34 -11.18
N GLY A 125 0.29 -0.57 -10.25
CA GLY A 125 -0.95 -0.89 -9.58
C GLY A 125 -2.19 -0.60 -10.44
N ASP A 126 -3.35 -0.99 -9.94
CA ASP A 126 -4.63 -0.87 -10.66
C ASP A 126 -5.03 0.59 -10.96
N MET A 127 -4.52 1.54 -10.19
CA MET A 127 -4.76 2.98 -10.37
C MET A 127 -3.61 3.67 -11.14
N GLY A 128 -2.69 2.90 -11.71
CA GLY A 128 -1.55 3.42 -12.47
C GLY A 128 -0.35 3.86 -11.63
N GLU A 129 -0.37 3.62 -10.31
CA GLU A 129 0.76 3.90 -9.44
C GLU A 129 1.95 3.00 -9.78
N ILE A 130 3.13 3.61 -9.88
CA ILE A 130 4.39 2.91 -10.19
C ILE A 130 5.10 2.60 -8.87
N PHE A 131 5.49 1.34 -8.69
CA PHE A 131 6.26 0.89 -7.55
C PHE A 131 7.24 -0.23 -7.95
N MET A 132 8.13 -0.61 -7.05
CA MET A 132 8.97 -1.80 -7.25
C MET A 132 8.84 -2.75 -6.07
N GLU A 133 8.99 -4.04 -6.35
CA GLU A 133 9.10 -5.10 -5.36
C GLU A 133 10.57 -5.52 -5.22
N MET A 134 10.99 -5.70 -3.97
CA MET A 134 12.34 -6.15 -3.60
C MET A 134 12.27 -7.27 -2.58
N TYR A 135 13.38 -7.95 -2.35
CA TYR A 135 13.58 -8.88 -1.24
C TYR A 135 14.60 -8.31 -0.25
N ASP A 136 14.36 -8.50 1.04
CA ASP A 136 15.36 -8.26 2.06
C ASP A 136 16.47 -9.35 2.04
N PRO A 137 17.53 -9.23 2.84
CA PRO A 137 18.61 -10.23 2.86
C PRO A 137 18.19 -11.66 3.24
N GLU A 138 17.01 -11.86 3.83
CA GLU A 138 16.46 -13.16 4.19
C GLU A 138 15.36 -13.64 3.24
N GLY A 139 15.08 -12.89 2.16
CA GLY A 139 14.11 -13.26 1.13
C GLY A 139 12.67 -12.85 1.43
N ASN A 140 12.40 -11.99 2.42
CA ASN A 140 11.09 -11.41 2.62
C ASN A 140 10.86 -10.29 1.61
N TRP A 141 9.76 -10.36 0.87
CA TRP A 141 9.46 -9.31 -0.10
C TRP A 141 8.82 -8.08 0.54
N PHE A 142 9.10 -6.93 -0.04
CA PHE A 142 8.54 -5.64 0.34
C PHE A 142 8.39 -4.74 -0.87
N CYS A 143 7.57 -3.70 -0.76
CA CYS A 143 7.38 -2.72 -1.82
C CYS A 143 8.13 -1.40 -1.53
N VAL A 144 8.49 -0.70 -2.60
CA VAL A 144 9.02 0.67 -2.55
C VAL A 144 8.19 1.52 -3.50
N GLN A 145 7.54 2.58 -2.99
CA GLN A 145 6.59 3.41 -3.71
C GLN A 145 6.70 4.91 -3.39
#